data_2d6a945ab65cef1864d741aebddec89f
#
_entry.id   2d6a945ab65cef1864d741aebddec89f
#
_cell.length_a   1.000
_cell.length_b   1.000
_cell.length_c   1.000
_cell.angle_alpha   90.00
_cell.angle_beta   90.00
_cell.angle_gamma   90.00
#
_symmetry.space_group_name_H-M   'P 1'
#
loop_
_entity.id
_entity.type
_entity.pdbx_description
1 polymer ?
#
loop_
_entity_poly.entity_id
_entity_poly.type
_entity_poly.pdbx_seq_one_letter_code
_entity_poly.pdbx_strand_id
1 'polypeptide(L)'
;MNDVVVHKFGGSCLRDSSDLEVITKIIKSRPSRIVVVVSALWGTTDRLLRAANEPRYATRLVSDLRKQHLRFSPKIDESIFADKFNNVLSG
;
A
#
# COMPACT_ATOMS: atom_id res chain seq x y z
N MET A 1 -6.34 -19.39 -25.47
CA MET A 1 -5.01 -18.85 -25.26
C MET A 1 -4.89 -18.20 -23.90
N ASN A 2 -3.82 -18.48 -23.20
CA ASN A 2 -3.64 -18.01 -21.83
C ASN A 2 -2.90 -16.67 -21.81
N ASP A 3 -3.59 -15.62 -22.25
CA ASP A 3 -3.01 -14.29 -22.21
C ASP A 3 -2.90 -13.81 -20.76
N VAL A 4 -1.74 -13.28 -20.43
CA VAL A 4 -1.49 -12.67 -19.13
C VAL A 4 -1.43 -11.16 -19.32
N VAL A 5 -2.25 -10.44 -18.55
CA VAL A 5 -2.27 -8.97 -18.57
C VAL A 5 -1.58 -8.48 -17.31
N VAL A 6 -0.64 -7.56 -17.45
CA VAL A 6 0.05 -6.95 -16.33
C VAL A 6 -0.51 -5.55 -16.11
N HIS A 7 -1.01 -5.29 -14.90
CA HIS A 7 -1.44 -3.96 -14.48
C HIS A 7 -0.51 -3.42 -13.41
N LYS A 8 -0.01 -2.22 -13.63
CA LYS A 8 0.79 -1.52 -12.65
C LYS A 8 0.01 -0.33 -12.09
N PHE A 9 -0.03 -0.23 -10.77
CA PHE A 9 -0.63 0.89 -10.06
C PHE A 9 0.45 1.63 -9.29
N GLY A 10 0.74 2.86 -9.70
CA GLY A 10 1.71 3.71 -9.02
C GLY A 10 1.12 4.37 -7.79
N GLY A 11 1.96 5.10 -7.04
CA GLY A 11 1.56 5.74 -5.79
C GLY A 11 0.37 6.69 -5.93
N SER A 12 0.24 7.40 -7.06
CA SER A 12 -0.89 8.29 -7.31
C SER A 12 -2.24 7.56 -7.41
N CYS A 13 -2.22 6.23 -7.58
CA CYS A 13 -3.41 5.38 -7.61
C CYS A 13 -3.65 4.67 -6.27
N LEU A 14 -2.86 4.99 -5.23
CA LEU A 14 -2.84 4.26 -3.97
C LEU A 14 -2.94 5.23 -2.78
N ARG A 15 -3.95 6.11 -2.78
CA ARG A 15 -4.12 7.16 -1.77
C ARG A 15 -5.08 6.79 -0.66
N ASP A 16 -6.27 6.32 -1.02
CA ASP A 16 -7.35 6.03 -0.08
C ASP A 16 -8.26 4.88 -0.56
N SER A 17 -9.31 4.60 0.19
CA SER A 17 -10.22 3.49 -0.11
C SER A 17 -10.97 3.66 -1.43
N SER A 18 -11.20 4.88 -1.90
CA SER A 18 -11.83 5.09 -3.21
C SER A 18 -10.91 4.65 -4.35
N ASP A 19 -9.60 4.84 -4.21
CA ASP A 19 -8.63 4.32 -5.16
C ASP A 19 -8.63 2.79 -5.17
N LEU A 20 -8.72 2.16 -4.00
CA LEU A 20 -8.82 0.70 -3.89
C LEU A 20 -10.06 0.16 -4.61
N GLU A 21 -11.19 0.84 -4.50
CA GLU A 21 -12.41 0.47 -5.22
C GLU A 21 -12.21 0.50 -6.73
N VAL A 22 -11.54 1.53 -7.24
CA VAL A 22 -11.23 1.65 -8.68
C VAL A 22 -10.35 0.50 -9.13
N ILE A 23 -9.29 0.20 -8.38
CA ILE A 23 -8.38 -0.91 -8.68
C ILE A 23 -9.12 -2.24 -8.71
N THR A 24 -9.98 -2.47 -7.72
CA THR A 24 -10.78 -3.68 -7.61
C THR A 24 -11.70 -3.85 -8.84
N LYS A 25 -12.35 -2.78 -9.27
CA LYS A 25 -13.20 -2.80 -10.46
C LYS A 25 -12.40 -3.13 -11.73
N ILE A 26 -11.22 -2.54 -11.87
CA ILE A 26 -10.34 -2.80 -13.02
C ILE A 26 -9.95 -4.28 -13.04
N ILE A 27 -9.53 -4.83 -11.90
CA ILE A 27 -9.13 -6.24 -11.80
C ILE A 27 -10.29 -7.16 -12.14
N LYS A 28 -11.47 -6.90 -11.57
CA LYS A 28 -12.67 -7.72 -11.79
C LYS A 28 -13.21 -7.63 -13.22
N SER A 29 -12.91 -6.55 -13.96
CA SER A 29 -13.37 -6.37 -15.32
C SER A 29 -12.59 -7.20 -16.34
N ARG A 30 -11.47 -7.78 -15.94
CA ARG A 30 -10.59 -8.53 -16.85
C ARG A 30 -10.92 -10.03 -16.81
N PRO A 31 -11.28 -10.63 -17.95
CA PRO A 31 -11.56 -12.07 -18.03
C PRO A 31 -10.32 -12.95 -18.05
N SER A 32 -9.15 -12.39 -18.37
CA SER A 32 -7.91 -13.13 -18.50
C SER A 32 -7.11 -13.13 -17.19
N ARG A 33 -6.05 -13.93 -17.17
CA ARG A 33 -5.11 -13.93 -16.04
C ARG A 33 -4.50 -12.55 -15.89
N ILE A 34 -4.44 -12.07 -14.66
CA ILE A 34 -3.91 -10.74 -14.35
C ILE A 34 -2.77 -10.85 -13.35
N VAL A 35 -1.69 -10.14 -13.63
CA VAL A 35 -0.61 -9.88 -12.67
C VAL A 35 -0.72 -8.43 -12.24
N VAL A 36 -0.82 -8.22 -10.95
CA VAL A 36 -0.94 -6.87 -10.38
C VAL A 36 0.39 -6.49 -9.74
N VAL A 37 0.94 -5.37 -10.18
CA VAL A 37 2.15 -4.77 -9.62
C VAL A 37 1.77 -3.45 -8.97
N VAL A 38 2.05 -3.30 -7.70
CA VAL A 38 1.73 -2.08 -6.96
C VAL A 38 3.00 -1.46 -6.38
N SER A 39 3.01 -0.14 -6.29
CA SER A 39 4.04 0.57 -5.55
C SER A 39 3.66 0.64 -4.07
N ALA A 40 4.51 1.31 -3.27
CA ALA A 40 4.11 1.74 -1.94
C ALA A 40 2.96 2.77 -2.03
N LEU A 41 2.21 2.94 -0.95
CA LEU A 41 1.14 3.92 -0.88
C LEU A 41 1.67 5.35 -1.09
N TRP A 42 0.78 6.22 -1.53
CA TRP A 42 1.08 7.63 -1.80
C TRP A 42 1.83 8.30 -0.66
N GLY A 43 2.94 8.96 -0.98
CA GLY A 43 3.73 9.70 -0.01
C GLY A 43 4.67 8.87 0.85
N THR A 44 4.76 7.56 0.66
CA THR A 44 5.63 6.68 1.46
C THR A 44 7.10 7.07 1.32
N THR A 45 7.56 7.33 0.10
CA THR A 45 8.95 7.73 -0.15
C THR A 45 9.31 9.00 0.62
N ASP A 46 8.44 10.01 0.58
CA ASP A 46 8.68 11.27 1.29
C ASP A 46 8.74 11.06 2.81
N ARG A 47 7.87 10.20 3.34
CA ARG A 47 7.88 9.87 4.77
C ARG A 47 9.15 9.15 5.18
N LEU A 48 9.62 8.22 4.37
CA LEU A 48 10.86 7.50 4.65
C LEU A 48 12.07 8.45 4.60
N LEU A 49 12.12 9.34 3.62
CA LEU A 49 13.18 10.35 3.53
C LEU A 49 13.15 11.29 4.72
N ARG A 50 11.97 11.70 5.16
CA ARG A 50 11.82 12.53 6.35
C ARG A 50 12.33 11.82 7.59
N ALA A 51 12.00 10.54 7.76
CA ALA A 51 12.46 9.75 8.91
C ALA A 51 13.99 9.60 8.92
N ALA A 52 14.61 9.49 7.75
CA ALA A 52 16.07 9.42 7.63
C ALA A 52 16.75 10.73 8.03
N ASN A 53 16.12 11.87 7.74
CA ASN A 53 16.67 13.20 8.02
C ASN A 53 16.27 13.74 9.40
N GLU A 54 15.16 13.28 9.96
CA GLU A 54 14.61 13.74 11.23
C GLU A 54 14.38 12.54 12.15
N PRO A 55 15.36 12.14 12.98
CA PRO A 55 15.21 10.95 13.83
C PRO A 55 13.98 10.97 14.75
N ARG A 56 13.52 12.15 15.16
CA ARG A 56 12.31 12.30 15.99
C ARG A 56 11.06 11.84 15.23
N TYR A 57 11.02 12.03 13.92
CA TYR A 57 9.91 11.59 13.10
C TYR A 57 9.87 10.07 12.94
N ALA A 58 11.01 9.39 13.04
CA ALA A 58 11.08 7.94 12.89
C ALA A 58 10.15 7.20 13.88
N THR A 59 9.98 7.75 15.09
CA THR A 59 9.03 7.20 16.07
C THR A 59 7.58 7.29 15.62
N ARG A 60 7.22 8.33 14.87
CA ARG A 60 5.85 8.54 14.35
C ARG A 60 5.61 7.84 13.01
N LEU A 61 6.68 7.52 12.29
CA LEU A 61 6.60 6.95 10.96
C LEU A 61 5.74 5.68 10.94
N VAL A 62 6.00 4.76 11.87
CA VAL A 62 5.27 3.48 11.95
C VAL A 62 3.78 3.73 12.12
N SER A 63 3.42 4.61 13.04
CA SER A 63 2.02 4.95 13.30
C SER A 63 1.36 5.60 12.09
N ASP A 64 2.05 6.53 11.44
CA ASP A 64 1.53 7.23 10.27
C ASP A 64 1.31 6.28 9.09
N LEU A 65 2.27 5.39 8.82
CA LEU A 65 2.16 4.40 7.76
C LEU A 65 1.02 3.42 8.05
N ARG A 66 0.89 2.97 9.30
CA ARG A 66 -0.20 2.07 9.71
C ARG A 66 -1.56 2.71 9.46
N LYS A 67 -1.73 3.97 9.89
CA LYS A 67 -2.98 4.71 9.69
C LYS A 67 -3.31 4.87 8.22
N GLN A 68 -2.30 5.14 7.41
CA GLN A 68 -2.47 5.28 5.96
C GLN A 68 -2.94 3.98 5.32
N HIS A 69 -2.34 2.84 5.69
CA HIS A 69 -2.75 1.54 5.15
C HIS A 69 -4.18 1.19 5.56
N LEU A 70 -4.58 1.51 6.79
CA LEU A 70 -5.95 1.27 7.25
C LEU A 70 -6.96 2.17 6.54
N ARG A 71 -6.58 3.39 6.18
CA ARG A 71 -7.45 4.25 5.36
C ARG A 71 -7.60 3.74 3.94
N PHE A 72 -6.54 3.18 3.39
CA PHE A 72 -6.58 2.58 2.05
C PHE A 72 -7.43 1.32 2.03
N SER A 73 -7.29 0.47 3.04
CA SER A 73 -8.05 -0.77 3.15
C SER A 73 -8.61 -0.95 4.57
N PRO A 74 -9.79 -0.39 4.87
CA PRO A 74 -10.37 -0.44 6.23
C PRO A 74 -10.70 -1.86 6.71
N LYS A 75 -10.77 -2.82 5.80
CA LYS A 75 -11.12 -4.21 6.11
C LYS A 75 -9.90 -5.09 6.41
N ILE A 76 -8.70 -4.54 6.41
CA ILE A 76 -7.49 -5.28 6.79
C ILE A 76 -7.63 -5.74 8.24
N ASP A 77 -7.26 -7.02 8.50
CA ASP A 77 -7.15 -7.51 9.86
C ASP A 77 -5.99 -6.78 10.55
N GLU A 78 -6.33 -5.99 11.54
CA GLU A 78 -5.38 -5.10 12.19
C GLU A 78 -4.28 -5.86 12.94
N SER A 79 -4.59 -7.00 13.54
CA SER A 79 -3.61 -7.79 14.29
C SER A 79 -2.55 -8.40 13.37
N ILE A 80 -2.97 -9.01 12.28
CA ILE A 80 -2.07 -9.61 11.28
C ILE A 80 -1.22 -8.53 10.63
N PHE A 81 -1.85 -7.40 10.28
CA PHE A 81 -1.15 -6.28 9.67
C PHE A 81 -0.06 -5.72 10.60
N ALA A 82 -0.39 -5.51 11.87
CA ALA A 82 0.55 -4.98 12.84
C ALA A 82 1.77 -5.90 13.01
N ASP A 83 1.57 -7.20 13.12
CA ASP A 83 2.66 -8.17 13.25
C ASP A 83 3.60 -8.12 12.06
N LYS A 84 3.06 -8.21 10.86
CA LYS A 84 3.86 -8.22 9.63
C LYS A 84 4.57 -6.89 9.41
N PHE A 85 3.88 -5.79 9.68
CA PHE A 85 4.42 -4.45 9.49
C PHE A 85 5.58 -4.18 10.47
N ASN A 86 5.40 -4.55 11.73
CA ASN A 86 6.44 -4.41 12.74
C ASN A 86 7.66 -5.27 12.42
N ASN A 87 7.46 -6.50 11.93
CA ASN A 87 8.55 -7.39 11.54
C ASN A 87 9.38 -6.81 10.38
N VAL A 88 8.74 -6.21 9.40
CA VAL A 88 9.43 -5.57 8.28
C VAL A 88 10.23 -4.36 8.72
N LEU A 89 9.66 -3.52 9.59
CA LEU A 89 10.30 -2.27 9.99
C LEU A 89 11.34 -2.44 11.10
N SER A 90 11.22 -3.47 11.93
CA SER A 90 12.17 -3.73 13.02
C SER A 90 13.33 -4.64 12.59
N GLY A 91 13.19 -5.29 11.46
CA GLY A 91 14.22 -6.12 10.88
C GLY A 91 15.29 -5.30 10.19
#